data_88a68f58c7788529a85bb9279cd853bb
#
_entry.id   88a68f58c7788529a85bb9279cd853bb
#
_cell.length_a   1.000
_cell.length_b   1.000
_cell.length_c   1.000
_cell.angle_alpha   90.00
_cell.angle_beta   90.00
_cell.angle_gamma   90.00
#
_symmetry.space_group_name_H-M   'P 1'
#
loop_
_entity.id
_entity.type
_entity.pdbx_description
1 polymer ?
#
loop_
_entity_poly.entity_id
_entity_poly.type
_entity_poly.pdbx_seq_one_letter_code
_entity_poly.pdbx_strand_id
1 'polypeptide(L)'
;YVGVSTPESFTKSTPAYFQDSAGNYIYTFCEDESGQGLYNQIQASVDAARNEGADYVILVGHLGETGVTDRWSSVNVIQNTTGIDVCIDGHSHETTPSMTVKSRDGRDVIITQTGTKLNNIGKLTIRTDGTIASELVSEVPAVGTAREYVVQKNDSLSRIAKRELGSYDRWIDIYN
;
A
#
# COMPACT_ATOMS: atom_id res chain seq x y z
N TYR A 1 -8.49 3.34 -7.83
CA TYR A 1 -7.37 2.59 -7.21
C TYR A 1 -7.26 1.22 -7.87
N VAL A 2 -6.02 0.78 -8.15
CA VAL A 2 -5.70 -0.57 -8.63
C VAL A 2 -4.81 -1.24 -7.58
N GLY A 3 -5.25 -2.38 -7.04
CA GLY A 3 -4.51 -3.14 -6.03
C GLY A 3 -3.64 -4.22 -6.66
N VAL A 4 -2.43 -4.44 -6.13
CA VAL A 4 -1.54 -5.51 -6.57
C VAL A 4 -0.71 -6.07 -5.41
N SER A 5 -0.50 -7.39 -5.41
CA SER A 5 0.41 -8.07 -4.50
C SER A 5 1.50 -8.80 -5.28
N THR A 6 2.69 -8.89 -4.69
CA THR A 6 3.83 -9.56 -5.31
C THR A 6 3.62 -11.07 -5.42
N PRO A 7 4.07 -11.72 -6.50
CA PRO A 7 4.16 -13.16 -6.59
C PRO A 7 5.03 -13.82 -5.48
N GLU A 8 5.93 -13.07 -4.83
CA GLU A 8 6.67 -13.56 -3.66
C GLU A 8 5.77 -13.98 -2.48
N SER A 9 4.48 -13.64 -2.51
CA SER A 9 3.50 -14.09 -1.53
C SER A 9 3.45 -15.62 -1.39
N PHE A 10 3.77 -16.39 -2.44
CA PHE A 10 3.89 -17.84 -2.37
C PHE A 10 5.00 -18.33 -1.45
N THR A 11 6.09 -17.56 -1.34
CA THR A 11 7.28 -17.96 -0.57
C THR A 11 7.44 -17.20 0.74
N LYS A 12 6.89 -15.98 0.81
CA LYS A 12 7.04 -15.08 1.96
C LYS A 12 5.78 -14.97 2.83
N SER A 13 4.71 -15.68 2.47
CA SER A 13 3.48 -15.78 3.25
C SER A 13 3.21 -17.24 3.64
N THR A 14 1.96 -17.60 3.94
CA THR A 14 1.58 -18.97 4.31
C THR A 14 0.97 -19.69 3.09
N PRO A 15 1.77 -20.39 2.28
CA PRO A 15 1.32 -20.94 0.99
C PRO A 15 0.20 -21.98 1.13
N ALA A 16 0.04 -22.62 2.29
CA ALA A 16 -1.03 -23.58 2.55
C ALA A 16 -2.44 -22.97 2.35
N TYR A 17 -2.62 -21.67 2.53
CA TYR A 17 -3.90 -20.99 2.31
C TYR A 17 -4.23 -20.76 0.83
N PHE A 18 -3.26 -20.97 -0.05
CA PHE A 18 -3.43 -20.85 -1.50
C PHE A 18 -3.65 -22.21 -2.18
N GLN A 19 -3.70 -23.29 -1.41
CA GLN A 19 -3.75 -24.67 -1.89
C GLN A 19 -5.07 -25.35 -1.49
N ASP A 20 -5.49 -26.31 -2.31
CA ASP A 20 -6.54 -27.27 -1.96
C ASP A 20 -6.03 -28.36 -0.99
N SER A 21 -6.90 -29.26 -0.59
CA SER A 21 -6.55 -30.37 0.31
C SER A 21 -5.57 -31.38 -0.28
N ALA A 22 -5.35 -31.36 -1.61
CA ALA A 22 -4.39 -32.18 -2.33
C ALA A 22 -3.04 -31.48 -2.55
N GLY A 23 -2.91 -30.21 -2.11
CA GLY A 23 -1.70 -29.40 -2.25
C GLY A 23 -1.56 -28.68 -3.59
N ASN A 24 -2.61 -28.66 -4.43
CA ASN A 24 -2.59 -27.92 -5.67
C ASN A 24 -2.91 -26.44 -5.41
N TYR A 25 -2.17 -25.52 -6.06
CA TYR A 25 -2.48 -24.10 -5.99
C TYR A 25 -3.82 -23.78 -6.66
N ILE A 26 -4.72 -23.12 -5.91
CA ILE A 26 -6.06 -22.67 -6.36
C ILE A 26 -6.09 -21.16 -6.65
N TYR A 27 -5.04 -20.42 -6.29
CA TYR A 27 -4.84 -19.01 -6.61
C TYR A 27 -3.50 -18.83 -7.29
N THR A 28 -3.40 -17.81 -8.14
CA THR A 28 -2.15 -17.38 -8.78
C THR A 28 -1.92 -15.89 -8.48
N PHE A 29 -0.65 -15.47 -8.54
CA PHE A 29 -0.24 -14.07 -8.47
C PHE A 29 0.32 -13.61 -9.82
N CYS A 30 -0.05 -14.28 -10.89
CA CYS A 30 0.45 -14.05 -12.26
C CYS A 30 1.97 -14.15 -12.36
N GLU A 31 2.56 -15.06 -11.59
CA GLU A 31 3.97 -15.34 -11.57
C GLU A 31 4.41 -16.01 -12.87
N ASP A 32 5.48 -15.52 -13.47
CA ASP A 32 6.21 -16.14 -14.57
C ASP A 32 7.66 -15.65 -14.58
N GLU A 33 8.52 -16.32 -15.36
CA GLU A 33 9.94 -16.03 -15.44
C GLU A 33 10.25 -14.66 -16.06
N SER A 34 9.36 -14.11 -16.85
CA SER A 34 9.52 -12.80 -17.52
C SER A 34 8.95 -11.62 -16.71
N GLY A 35 8.02 -11.87 -15.79
CA GLY A 35 7.20 -10.85 -15.13
C GLY A 35 6.01 -10.36 -15.98
N GLN A 36 5.91 -10.81 -17.24
CA GLN A 36 4.93 -10.29 -18.19
C GLN A 36 3.49 -10.61 -17.77
N GLY A 37 3.25 -11.74 -17.11
CA GLY A 37 1.94 -12.10 -16.56
C GLY A 37 1.43 -11.05 -15.58
N LEU A 38 2.29 -10.62 -14.65
CA LEU A 38 1.97 -9.57 -13.69
C LEU A 38 1.72 -8.22 -14.40
N TYR A 39 2.60 -7.82 -15.32
CA TYR A 39 2.46 -6.55 -16.04
C TYR A 39 1.18 -6.50 -16.87
N ASN A 40 0.82 -7.57 -17.55
CA ASN A 40 -0.40 -7.65 -18.35
C ASN A 40 -1.65 -7.54 -17.48
N GLN A 41 -1.68 -8.18 -16.33
CA GLN A 41 -2.83 -8.13 -15.44
C GLN A 41 -3.00 -6.74 -14.80
N ILE A 42 -1.90 -6.11 -14.41
CA ILE A 42 -1.91 -4.72 -13.91
C ILE A 42 -2.40 -3.79 -15.04
N GLN A 43 -1.84 -3.92 -16.24
CA GLN A 43 -2.23 -3.08 -17.38
C GLN A 43 -3.73 -3.22 -17.69
N ALA A 44 -4.26 -4.45 -17.71
CA ALA A 44 -5.69 -4.67 -17.94
C ALA A 44 -6.56 -3.96 -16.89
N SER A 45 -6.14 -3.97 -15.63
CA SER A 45 -6.86 -3.30 -14.53
C SER A 45 -6.76 -1.77 -14.63
N VAL A 46 -5.61 -1.24 -15.04
CA VAL A 46 -5.41 0.19 -15.31
C VAL A 46 -6.27 0.64 -16.48
N ASP A 47 -6.27 -0.13 -17.58
CA ASP A 47 -7.06 0.18 -18.76
C ASP A 47 -8.57 0.16 -18.45
N ALA A 48 -9.02 -0.80 -17.64
CA ALA A 48 -10.40 -0.84 -17.17
C ALA A 48 -10.76 0.42 -16.37
N ALA A 49 -9.93 0.82 -15.42
CA ALA A 49 -10.16 2.02 -14.62
C ALA A 49 -10.21 3.29 -15.50
N ARG A 50 -9.31 3.41 -16.49
CA ARG A 50 -9.32 4.54 -17.44
C ARG A 50 -10.56 4.53 -18.32
N ASN A 51 -10.97 3.38 -18.83
CA ASN A 51 -12.17 3.23 -19.64
C ASN A 51 -13.47 3.55 -18.85
N GLU A 52 -13.47 3.34 -17.54
CA GLU A 52 -14.54 3.75 -16.63
C GLU A 52 -14.51 5.25 -16.29
N GLY A 53 -13.55 6.00 -16.80
CA GLY A 53 -13.46 7.46 -16.66
C GLY A 53 -12.63 7.94 -15.48
N ALA A 54 -11.70 7.13 -14.96
CA ALA A 54 -10.80 7.58 -13.90
C ALA A 54 -9.85 8.68 -14.39
N ASP A 55 -9.87 9.85 -13.74
CA ASP A 55 -8.95 10.95 -14.00
C ASP A 55 -7.53 10.62 -13.51
N TYR A 56 -7.43 9.88 -12.42
CA TYR A 56 -6.17 9.41 -11.83
C TYR A 56 -6.24 7.94 -11.53
N VAL A 57 -5.14 7.21 -11.80
CA VAL A 57 -4.97 5.81 -11.41
C VAL A 57 -3.83 5.70 -10.42
N ILE A 58 -4.16 5.33 -9.20
CA ILE A 58 -3.21 5.10 -8.11
C ILE A 58 -3.06 3.59 -7.93
N LEU A 59 -1.85 3.08 -8.18
CA LEU A 59 -1.49 1.71 -7.90
C LEU A 59 -1.19 1.56 -6.40
N VAL A 60 -1.94 0.72 -5.71
CA VAL A 60 -1.68 0.37 -4.30
C VAL A 60 -1.00 -0.99 -4.29
N GLY A 61 0.31 -0.96 -4.12
CA GLY A 61 1.19 -2.10 -4.31
C GLY A 61 1.67 -2.72 -2.99
N HIS A 62 1.95 -4.01 -3.05
CA HIS A 62 2.81 -4.72 -2.10
C HIS A 62 3.86 -5.47 -2.93
N LEU A 63 4.74 -4.71 -3.61
CA LEU A 63 5.69 -5.20 -4.62
C LEU A 63 7.14 -5.12 -4.14
N GLY A 64 7.50 -4.00 -3.51
CA GLY A 64 8.85 -3.69 -3.07
C GLY A 64 9.69 -2.99 -4.13
N GLU A 65 10.67 -2.19 -3.66
CA GLU A 65 11.61 -1.44 -4.48
C GLU A 65 12.94 -2.19 -4.64
N THR A 66 13.50 -2.68 -3.53
CA THR A 66 14.81 -3.36 -3.46
C THR A 66 14.73 -4.64 -2.63
N GLY A 67 15.72 -5.52 -2.79
CA GLY A 67 15.77 -6.78 -2.03
C GLY A 67 14.65 -7.77 -2.33
N VAL A 68 13.94 -7.57 -3.43
CA VAL A 68 12.84 -8.39 -3.95
C VAL A 68 13.22 -8.98 -5.30
N THR A 69 12.39 -9.86 -5.84
CA THR A 69 12.57 -10.37 -7.21
C THR A 69 12.39 -9.23 -8.20
N ASP A 70 13.46 -8.86 -8.88
CA ASP A 70 13.59 -7.65 -9.68
C ASP A 70 12.44 -7.46 -10.68
N ARG A 71 12.09 -8.50 -11.47
CA ARG A 71 10.97 -8.45 -12.42
C ARG A 71 9.60 -8.16 -11.81
N TRP A 72 9.43 -8.33 -10.50
CA TRP A 72 8.19 -8.06 -9.79
C TRP A 72 8.25 -6.80 -8.93
N SER A 73 9.39 -6.10 -8.94
CA SER A 73 9.54 -4.84 -8.21
C SER A 73 8.60 -3.76 -8.74
N SER A 74 8.23 -2.81 -7.88
CA SER A 74 7.40 -1.66 -8.28
C SER A 74 8.06 -0.86 -9.41
N VAL A 75 9.39 -0.74 -9.41
CA VAL A 75 10.16 -0.07 -10.47
C VAL A 75 9.92 -0.75 -11.81
N ASN A 76 10.12 -2.08 -11.88
CA ASN A 76 9.92 -2.84 -13.11
C ASN A 76 8.45 -2.86 -13.56
N VAL A 77 7.51 -2.93 -12.62
CA VAL A 77 6.06 -2.82 -12.93
C VAL A 77 5.77 -1.48 -13.61
N ILE A 78 6.25 -0.36 -13.07
CA ILE A 78 6.03 0.96 -13.67
C ILE A 78 6.70 1.06 -15.06
N GLN A 79 7.93 0.58 -15.21
CA GLN A 79 8.66 0.59 -16.49
C GLN A 79 7.99 -0.24 -17.59
N ASN A 80 7.17 -1.23 -17.22
CA ASN A 80 6.50 -2.15 -18.16
C ASN A 80 4.99 -1.89 -18.30
N THR A 81 4.46 -0.86 -17.66
CA THR A 81 3.04 -0.47 -17.74
C THR A 81 2.86 0.98 -18.15
N THR A 82 1.64 1.37 -18.48
CA THR A 82 1.26 2.74 -18.81
C THR A 82 0.00 3.15 -18.05
N GLY A 83 -0.28 4.45 -17.96
CA GLY A 83 -1.55 4.95 -17.43
C GLY A 83 -1.65 4.98 -15.90
N ILE A 84 -0.60 4.61 -15.16
CA ILE A 84 -0.49 4.79 -13.71
C ILE A 84 0.08 6.19 -13.44
N ASP A 85 -0.50 6.91 -12.49
CA ASP A 85 -0.03 8.24 -12.10
C ASP A 85 0.86 8.19 -10.86
N VAL A 86 0.56 7.29 -9.92
CA VAL A 86 1.31 7.10 -8.66
C VAL A 86 1.28 5.63 -8.26
N CYS A 87 2.37 5.15 -7.66
CA CYS A 87 2.44 3.88 -6.95
C CYS A 87 2.69 4.13 -5.45
N ILE A 88 1.75 3.73 -4.62
CA ILE A 88 1.93 3.63 -3.17
C ILE A 88 2.29 2.18 -2.89
N ASP A 89 3.52 1.95 -2.46
CA ASP A 89 4.09 0.60 -2.36
C ASP A 89 4.42 0.19 -0.92
N GLY A 90 4.78 -1.06 -0.74
CA GLY A 90 5.24 -1.69 0.50
C GLY A 90 6.13 -2.89 0.19
N HIS A 91 6.22 -3.86 1.10
CA HIS A 91 6.96 -5.12 1.02
C HIS A 91 8.45 -5.03 1.37
N SER A 92 9.25 -4.19 0.72
CA SER A 92 10.69 -4.05 0.98
C SER A 92 11.01 -3.19 2.20
N HIS A 93 10.01 -2.56 2.82
CA HIS A 93 10.13 -1.70 3.98
C HIS A 93 11.02 -0.46 3.78
N GLU A 94 11.18 -0.01 2.54
CA GLU A 94 11.92 1.20 2.23
C GLU A 94 11.18 2.44 2.76
N THR A 95 11.96 3.46 3.11
CA THR A 95 11.44 4.77 3.48
C THR A 95 11.68 5.72 2.31
N THR A 96 10.75 5.73 1.38
CA THR A 96 10.83 6.47 0.11
C THR A 96 9.75 7.56 0.07
N PRO A 97 10.07 8.81 0.40
CA PRO A 97 9.10 9.90 0.35
C PRO A 97 8.54 10.12 -1.06
N SER A 98 9.41 10.08 -2.05
CA SER A 98 9.06 10.27 -3.46
C SER A 98 10.22 9.84 -4.34
N MET A 99 10.00 8.87 -5.20
CA MET A 99 10.93 8.43 -6.23
C MET A 99 10.24 8.52 -7.59
N THR A 100 10.89 9.10 -8.58
CA THR A 100 10.33 9.20 -9.93
C THR A 100 10.88 8.10 -10.82
N VAL A 101 10.00 7.35 -11.46
CA VAL A 101 10.31 6.28 -12.41
C VAL A 101 9.59 6.57 -13.73
N LYS A 102 10.26 6.33 -14.86
CA LYS A 102 9.64 6.42 -16.18
C LYS A 102 8.79 5.18 -16.46
N SER A 103 7.52 5.41 -16.82
CA SER A 103 6.64 4.36 -17.34
C SER A 103 7.05 3.93 -18.75
N ARG A 104 6.44 2.87 -19.25
CA ARG A 104 6.72 2.33 -20.59
C ARG A 104 6.52 3.38 -21.71
N ASP A 105 5.62 4.33 -21.54
CA ASP A 105 5.37 5.44 -22.47
C ASP A 105 6.16 6.71 -22.15
N GLY A 106 7.11 6.63 -21.20
CA GLY A 106 8.04 7.71 -20.87
C GLY A 106 7.50 8.77 -19.91
N ARG A 107 6.30 8.59 -19.35
CA ARG A 107 5.72 9.50 -18.35
C ARG A 107 6.39 9.29 -16.99
N ASP A 108 6.50 10.37 -16.23
CA ASP A 108 6.95 10.31 -14.85
C ASP A 108 5.86 9.75 -13.94
N VAL A 109 6.20 8.73 -13.17
CA VAL A 109 5.35 8.11 -12.15
C VAL A 109 6.06 8.19 -10.81
N ILE A 110 5.37 8.66 -9.79
CA ILE A 110 5.89 8.68 -8.42
C ILE A 110 5.67 7.32 -7.78
N ILE A 111 6.75 6.77 -7.18
CA ILE A 111 6.67 5.65 -6.23
C ILE A 111 6.92 6.22 -4.83
N THR A 112 6.12 5.82 -3.86
CA THR A 112 6.28 6.19 -2.45
C THR A 112 6.09 4.98 -1.55
N GLN A 113 6.88 4.91 -0.47
CA GLN A 113 6.81 3.85 0.52
C GLN A 113 7.09 4.41 1.92
N THR A 114 6.34 3.98 2.93
CA THR A 114 6.32 4.59 4.27
C THR A 114 7.26 3.91 5.28
N GLY A 115 8.03 2.92 4.86
CA GLY A 115 8.85 2.12 5.76
C GLY A 115 8.05 1.05 6.48
N THR A 116 8.31 0.88 7.76
CA THR A 116 7.69 -0.17 8.58
C THR A 116 7.30 0.36 9.95
N LYS A 117 6.49 -0.40 10.69
CA LYS A 117 6.11 -0.16 12.09
C LYS A 117 5.40 1.19 12.33
N LEU A 118 4.71 1.72 11.32
CA LEU A 118 4.00 3.01 11.39
C LEU A 118 4.90 4.20 11.76
N ASN A 119 6.19 4.14 11.43
CA ASN A 119 7.11 5.24 11.70
C ASN A 119 6.82 6.49 10.88
N ASN A 120 6.14 6.34 9.75
CA ASN A 120 5.75 7.43 8.86
C ASN A 120 4.32 7.25 8.36
N ILE A 121 3.67 8.37 8.06
CA ILE A 121 2.44 8.43 7.30
C ILE A 121 2.75 9.01 5.93
N GLY A 122 2.38 8.32 4.86
CA GLY A 122 2.48 8.83 3.50
C GLY A 122 1.35 9.81 3.22
N LYS A 123 1.68 11.01 2.73
CA LYS A 123 0.70 11.99 2.28
C LYS A 123 0.87 12.22 0.79
N LEU A 124 -0.14 11.85 0.02
CA LEU A 124 -0.23 12.12 -1.40
C LEU A 124 -1.15 13.33 -1.63
N THR A 125 -0.68 14.29 -2.39
CA THR A 125 -1.44 15.50 -2.74
C THR A 125 -1.59 15.59 -4.24
N ILE A 126 -2.83 15.61 -4.72
CA ILE A 126 -3.17 15.91 -6.12
C ILE A 126 -3.76 17.31 -6.14
N ARG A 127 -3.14 18.21 -6.90
CA ARG A 127 -3.56 19.61 -7.01
C ARG A 127 -4.50 19.79 -8.18
N THR A 128 -5.24 20.89 -8.17
CA THR A 128 -6.20 21.26 -9.23
C THR A 128 -5.53 21.54 -10.58
N ASP A 129 -4.24 21.78 -10.61
CA ASP A 129 -3.44 21.94 -11.82
C ASP A 129 -2.92 20.60 -12.37
N GLY A 130 -3.28 19.48 -11.73
CA GLY A 130 -2.83 18.14 -12.08
C GLY A 130 -1.49 17.73 -11.48
N THR A 131 -0.82 18.62 -10.76
CA THR A 131 0.46 18.28 -10.10
C THR A 131 0.24 17.29 -8.98
N ILE A 132 1.08 16.25 -8.94
CA ILE A 132 1.06 15.24 -7.89
C ILE A 132 2.35 15.37 -7.07
N ALA A 133 2.22 15.32 -5.74
CA ALA A 133 3.33 15.35 -4.80
C ALA A 133 3.12 14.31 -3.70
N SER A 134 4.21 13.70 -3.26
CA SER A 134 4.23 12.77 -2.14
C SER A 134 5.26 13.21 -1.11
N GLU A 135 4.90 13.09 0.15
CA GLU A 135 5.76 13.38 1.30
C GLU A 135 5.49 12.38 2.42
N LEU A 136 6.47 12.19 3.30
CA LEU A 136 6.30 11.40 4.51
C LEU A 136 6.21 12.35 5.72
N VAL A 137 5.23 12.07 6.58
CA VAL A 137 5.03 12.75 7.86
C VAL A 137 5.46 11.79 8.95
N SER A 138 6.59 12.07 9.60
CA SER A 138 7.13 11.27 10.71
C SER A 138 6.65 11.76 12.08
N GLU A 139 6.21 13.01 12.15
CA GLU A 139 5.66 13.58 13.37
C GLU A 139 4.18 13.95 13.13
N VAL A 140 3.31 13.13 13.69
CA VAL A 140 1.90 13.52 13.82
C VAL A 140 1.84 14.37 15.09
N PRO A 141 1.44 15.66 15.01
CA PRO A 141 1.26 16.45 16.22
C PRO A 141 0.33 15.69 17.18
N ALA A 142 0.77 15.49 18.40
CA ALA A 142 -0.05 14.84 19.41
C ALA A 142 -1.37 15.65 19.53
N VAL A 143 -2.47 15.06 19.15
CA VAL A 143 -3.80 15.64 19.31
C VAL A 143 -4.13 15.57 20.79
N GLY A 144 -3.74 16.60 21.53
CA GLY A 144 -3.89 16.70 22.96
C GLY A 144 -2.75 16.05 23.77
N THR A 145 -2.62 16.41 25.02
CA THR A 145 -1.70 15.78 25.95
C THR A 145 -2.13 14.32 26.16
N ALA A 146 -1.27 13.38 25.79
CA ALA A 146 -1.47 11.98 26.11
C ALA A 146 -1.70 11.85 27.63
N ARG A 147 -2.80 11.21 28.02
CA ARG A 147 -3.08 10.91 29.42
C ARG A 147 -2.80 9.44 29.66
N GLU A 148 -1.99 9.16 30.64
CA GLU A 148 -1.85 7.80 31.12
C GLU A 148 -3.11 7.38 31.86
N TYR A 149 -3.61 6.22 31.51
CA TYR A 149 -4.74 5.61 32.17
C TYR A 149 -4.37 4.22 32.68
N VAL A 150 -4.49 3.99 33.97
CA VAL A 150 -4.25 2.67 34.58
C VAL A 150 -5.53 1.84 34.47
N VAL A 151 -5.48 0.80 33.63
CA VAL A 151 -6.62 -0.10 33.41
C VAL A 151 -7.08 -0.75 34.71
N GLN A 152 -8.37 -0.65 35.01
CA GLN A 152 -8.99 -1.21 36.20
C GLN A 152 -9.69 -2.53 35.89
N LYS A 153 -9.95 -3.32 36.93
CA LYS A 153 -10.75 -4.55 36.81
C LYS A 153 -12.12 -4.23 36.19
N ASN A 154 -12.50 -4.99 35.17
CA ASN A 154 -13.71 -4.86 34.36
C ASN A 154 -13.73 -3.66 33.37
N ASP A 155 -12.61 -3.01 33.14
CA ASP A 155 -12.49 -2.06 32.04
C ASP A 155 -12.56 -2.75 30.68
N SER A 156 -13.00 -1.99 29.69
CA SER A 156 -12.84 -2.29 28.27
C SER A 156 -12.51 -0.99 27.54
N LEU A 157 -11.88 -1.05 26.38
CA LEU A 157 -11.52 0.14 25.61
C LEU A 157 -12.72 1.07 25.39
N SER A 158 -13.87 0.53 25.06
CA SER A 158 -15.09 1.33 24.88
C SER A 158 -15.59 1.99 26.18
N ARG A 159 -15.48 1.33 27.33
CA ARG A 159 -15.84 1.93 28.62
C ARG A 159 -14.85 3.02 29.04
N ILE A 160 -13.56 2.79 28.82
CA ILE A 160 -12.52 3.79 29.04
C ILE A 160 -12.77 5.00 28.12
N ALA A 161 -13.03 4.77 26.84
CA ALA A 161 -13.34 5.83 25.88
C ALA A 161 -14.58 6.64 26.29
N LYS A 162 -15.64 5.97 26.76
CA LYS A 162 -16.82 6.68 27.26
C LYS A 162 -16.50 7.58 28.45
N ARG A 163 -15.68 7.09 29.37
CA ARG A 163 -15.33 7.83 30.60
C ARG A 163 -14.35 8.97 30.34
N GLU A 164 -13.29 8.72 29.57
CA GLU A 164 -12.20 9.67 29.37
C GLU A 164 -12.42 10.60 28.16
N LEU A 165 -13.14 10.13 27.14
CA LEU A 165 -13.34 10.84 25.86
C LEU A 165 -14.80 11.19 25.56
N GLY A 166 -15.76 10.75 26.41
CA GLY A 166 -17.16 11.09 26.32
C GLY A 166 -18.01 10.23 25.38
N SER A 167 -17.43 9.33 24.57
CA SER A 167 -18.17 8.43 23.67
C SER A 167 -17.60 7.02 23.65
N TYR A 168 -18.48 6.01 23.54
CA TYR A 168 -18.07 4.61 23.36
C TYR A 168 -17.35 4.37 22.04
N ASP A 169 -17.71 5.07 20.98
CA ASP A 169 -17.18 4.89 19.62
C ASP A 169 -15.75 5.41 19.48
N ARG A 170 -15.27 6.20 20.45
CA ARG A 170 -13.91 6.73 20.49
C ARG A 170 -12.87 5.76 21.07
N TRP A 171 -13.21 4.49 21.24
CA TRP A 171 -12.26 3.48 21.72
C TRP A 171 -11.03 3.34 20.80
N ILE A 172 -11.19 3.64 19.52
CA ILE A 172 -10.09 3.63 18.55
C ILE A 172 -8.99 4.66 18.88
N ASP A 173 -9.38 5.79 19.48
CA ASP A 173 -8.46 6.86 19.88
C ASP A 173 -7.59 6.46 21.08
N ILE A 174 -7.92 5.36 21.77
CA ILE A 174 -7.16 4.80 22.90
C ILE A 174 -6.23 3.68 22.42
N TYR A 175 -6.64 2.99 21.35
CA TYR A 175 -5.91 1.83 20.82
C TYR A 175 -4.67 2.21 20.02
N ASN A 176 -4.63 3.39 19.43
CA ASN A 176 -3.50 3.93 18.66
C ASN A 176 -2.53 4.68 19.64
#